data_eae321e4d9da1b06e9d9f70af992749f
#
_entry.id   eae321e4d9da1b06e9d9f70af992749f
#
_cell.length_a   1.000
_cell.length_b   1.000
_cell.length_c   1.000
_cell.angle_alpha   90.00
_cell.angle_beta   90.00
_cell.angle_gamma   90.00
#
_symmetry.space_group_name_H-M   'P 1'
#
loop_
_entity.id
_entity.type
_entity.pdbx_description
1 polymer ?
#
loop_
_entity_poly.entity_id
_entity_poly.type
_entity_poly.pdbx_seq_one_letter_code
_entity_poly.pdbx_strand_id
1 'polypeptide(L)'
;AKRLSDLTGEPARTIHRLLEVDFTAKGELKFKRNETNPLPADVVIADEMSMVDALLMCSLVRAIKPTSKFIMVGDSNQLPSVGAGNVLKDLIASHYIPSVELKEIFRQAAQSLIVTNAHRIVNGEFPVLDDRQNDFFFMNKSLESDIAELVIQLAKQRLPDTYGFSPIDDIQVLCPTKMGMAGTKELNKQLQSALNPPSQNKAELKFFDVIFRTGDKVMQTKNMETVSNGDIGFV
;
A
#
# COMPACT_ATOMS: atom_id res chain seq x y z
N ALA A 1 -4.77 -4.23 8.42
CA ALA A 1 -5.10 -5.06 9.60
C ALA A 1 -4.61 -4.40 10.89
N LYS A 2 -3.29 -4.13 11.07
CA LYS A 2 -2.73 -3.55 12.31
C LYS A 2 -3.43 -2.24 12.70
N ARG A 3 -3.46 -1.25 11.79
CA ARG A 3 -4.14 0.03 12.04
C ARG A 3 -5.61 -0.14 12.45
N LEU A 4 -6.32 -1.10 11.85
CA LEU A 4 -7.70 -1.39 12.22
C LEU A 4 -7.79 -1.96 13.64
N SER A 5 -6.89 -2.87 14.02
CA SER A 5 -6.82 -3.38 15.40
C SER A 5 -6.51 -2.26 16.40
N ASP A 6 -5.55 -1.38 16.09
CA ASP A 6 -5.14 -0.28 16.97
C ASP A 6 -6.29 0.73 17.19
N LEU A 7 -7.10 0.98 16.16
CA LEU A 7 -8.22 1.93 16.23
C LEU A 7 -9.45 1.35 16.91
N THR A 8 -9.71 0.05 16.77
CA THR A 8 -10.94 -0.59 17.28
C THR A 8 -10.74 -1.29 18.61
N GLY A 9 -9.48 -1.60 18.99
CA GLY A 9 -9.18 -2.48 20.11
C GLY A 9 -9.48 -3.96 19.84
N GLU A 10 -9.97 -4.30 18.64
CA GLU A 10 -10.35 -5.66 18.26
C GLU A 10 -9.32 -6.30 17.32
N PRO A 11 -9.13 -7.63 17.37
CA PRO A 11 -8.17 -8.31 16.51
C PRO A 11 -8.56 -8.25 15.03
N ALA A 12 -7.79 -7.54 14.19
CA ALA A 12 -7.92 -7.57 12.75
C ALA A 12 -6.79 -8.37 12.10
N ARG A 13 -7.10 -9.11 11.05
CA ARG A 13 -6.18 -9.98 10.32
C ARG A 13 -6.35 -9.78 8.82
N THR A 14 -5.34 -10.14 8.03
CA THR A 14 -5.53 -10.24 6.58
C THR A 14 -6.50 -11.37 6.26
N ILE A 15 -7.23 -11.27 5.15
CA ILE A 15 -8.20 -12.30 4.72
C ILE A 15 -7.53 -13.68 4.67
N HIS A 16 -6.32 -13.78 4.13
CA HIS A 16 -5.57 -15.03 4.09
C HIS A 16 -5.34 -15.64 5.48
N ARG A 17 -4.95 -14.85 6.47
CA ARG A 17 -4.78 -15.30 7.85
C ARG A 17 -6.11 -15.65 8.53
N LEU A 18 -7.17 -14.89 8.21
CA LEU A 18 -8.51 -15.15 8.72
C LEU A 18 -9.04 -16.49 8.22
N LEU A 19 -8.78 -16.80 6.94
CA LEU A 19 -9.18 -18.05 6.31
C LEU A 19 -8.26 -19.23 6.65
N GLU A 20 -7.19 -19.01 7.42
CA GLU A 20 -6.23 -20.03 7.83
C GLU A 20 -5.64 -20.78 6.63
N VAL A 21 -4.68 -20.10 5.95
CA VAL A 21 -3.99 -20.66 4.78
C VAL A 21 -3.34 -22.00 5.12
N ASP A 22 -3.58 -22.97 4.27
CA ASP A 22 -2.92 -24.27 4.26
C ASP A 22 -2.46 -24.58 2.83
N PHE A 23 -1.64 -25.61 2.67
CA PHE A 23 -1.18 -26.05 1.36
C PHE A 23 -1.57 -27.50 1.16
N THR A 24 -2.05 -27.83 -0.04
CA THR A 24 -2.28 -29.24 -0.42
C THR A 24 -0.95 -29.96 -0.56
N ALA A 25 -0.97 -31.30 -0.57
CA ALA A 25 0.22 -32.11 -0.87
C ALA A 25 0.90 -31.77 -2.22
N LYS A 26 0.17 -31.12 -3.12
CA LYS A 26 0.67 -30.63 -4.42
C LYS A 26 1.18 -29.19 -4.37
N GLY A 27 1.18 -28.53 -3.19
CA GLY A 27 1.60 -27.14 -3.01
C GLY A 27 0.57 -26.09 -3.43
N GLU A 28 -0.67 -26.49 -3.71
CA GLU A 28 -1.76 -25.55 -4.03
C GLU A 28 -2.30 -24.89 -2.76
N LEU A 29 -2.62 -23.63 -2.85
CA LEU A 29 -3.18 -22.84 -1.75
C LEU A 29 -4.59 -23.33 -1.43
N LYS A 30 -4.84 -23.68 -0.18
CA LYS A 30 -6.13 -24.09 0.36
C LYS A 30 -6.43 -23.31 1.63
N PHE A 31 -7.69 -23.04 1.88
CA PHE A 31 -8.15 -22.41 3.11
C PHE A 31 -8.84 -23.43 4.01
N LYS A 32 -8.53 -23.41 5.32
CA LYS A 32 -9.18 -24.26 6.33
C LYS A 32 -10.61 -23.77 6.62
N ARG A 33 -10.85 -22.46 6.53
CA ARG A 33 -12.17 -21.86 6.67
C ARG A 33 -12.90 -21.91 5.34
N ASN A 34 -14.09 -22.50 5.36
CA ASN A 34 -14.92 -22.74 4.19
C ASN A 34 -16.36 -23.06 4.63
N GLU A 35 -17.22 -23.54 3.73
CA GLU A 35 -18.63 -23.84 4.02
C GLU A 35 -18.81 -24.90 5.14
N THR A 36 -17.89 -25.86 5.24
CA THR A 36 -17.96 -26.95 6.24
C THR A 36 -17.27 -26.57 7.56
N ASN A 37 -16.45 -25.53 7.55
CA ASN A 37 -15.76 -24.98 8.72
C ASN A 37 -15.78 -23.44 8.68
N PRO A 38 -16.97 -22.81 8.85
CA PRO A 38 -17.09 -21.36 8.70
C PRO A 38 -16.41 -20.57 9.81
N LEU A 39 -16.24 -19.27 9.57
CA LEU A 39 -15.73 -18.33 10.56
C LEU A 39 -16.69 -18.26 11.75
N PRO A 40 -16.17 -18.33 12.99
CA PRO A 40 -16.99 -18.27 14.20
C PRO A 40 -17.34 -16.80 14.55
N ALA A 41 -17.80 -16.03 13.56
CA ALA A 41 -18.12 -14.61 13.72
C ALA A 41 -19.55 -14.33 13.29
N ASP A 42 -20.24 -13.43 14.00
CA ASP A 42 -21.59 -12.98 13.67
C ASP A 42 -21.56 -11.75 12.76
N VAL A 43 -20.45 -11.02 12.75
CA VAL A 43 -20.17 -9.89 11.84
C VAL A 43 -18.77 -10.03 11.30
N VAL A 44 -18.64 -9.91 9.99
CA VAL A 44 -17.33 -9.85 9.30
C VAL A 44 -17.25 -8.49 8.62
N ILE A 45 -16.21 -7.74 8.96
CA ILE A 45 -15.91 -6.44 8.32
C ILE A 45 -14.61 -6.62 7.51
N ALA A 46 -14.68 -6.39 6.21
CA ALA A 46 -13.54 -6.43 5.33
C ALA A 46 -13.23 -5.02 4.81
N ASP A 47 -12.03 -4.56 5.10
CA ASP A 47 -11.51 -3.26 4.67
C ASP A 47 -10.56 -3.41 3.48
N GLU A 48 -10.35 -2.32 2.72
CA GLU A 48 -9.50 -2.30 1.51
C GLU A 48 -9.96 -3.31 0.43
N MET A 49 -11.28 -3.39 0.23
CA MET A 49 -11.90 -4.34 -0.69
C MET A 49 -11.53 -4.13 -2.17
N SER A 50 -11.00 -2.97 -2.55
CA SER A 50 -10.43 -2.72 -3.88
C SER A 50 -9.29 -3.68 -4.24
N MET A 51 -8.57 -4.19 -3.22
CA MET A 51 -7.44 -5.12 -3.40
C MET A 51 -7.84 -6.59 -3.46
N VAL A 52 -9.14 -6.91 -3.31
CA VAL A 52 -9.65 -8.30 -3.25
C VAL A 52 -10.08 -8.76 -4.62
N ASP A 53 -9.43 -9.82 -5.13
CA ASP A 53 -9.80 -10.45 -6.39
C ASP A 53 -10.99 -11.42 -6.25
N ALA A 54 -11.49 -11.91 -7.39
CA ALA A 54 -12.67 -12.77 -7.42
C ALA A 54 -12.45 -14.12 -6.70
N LEU A 55 -11.25 -14.70 -6.76
CA LEU A 55 -10.97 -15.99 -6.12
C LEU A 55 -10.91 -15.85 -4.60
N LEU A 56 -10.26 -14.79 -4.12
CA LEU A 56 -10.17 -14.51 -2.70
C LEU A 56 -11.55 -14.14 -2.13
N MET A 57 -12.34 -13.36 -2.88
CA MET A 57 -13.72 -13.03 -2.50
C MET A 57 -14.59 -14.28 -2.41
N CYS A 58 -14.51 -15.16 -3.39
CA CYS A 58 -15.24 -16.43 -3.39
C CYS A 58 -14.90 -17.26 -2.14
N SER A 59 -13.60 -17.36 -1.81
CA SER A 59 -13.13 -18.09 -0.64
C SER A 59 -13.62 -17.46 0.67
N LEU A 60 -13.62 -16.13 0.75
CA LEU A 60 -14.11 -15.40 1.92
C LEU A 60 -15.62 -15.61 2.13
N VAL A 61 -16.42 -15.43 1.08
CA VAL A 61 -17.89 -15.60 1.16
C VAL A 61 -18.28 -17.03 1.57
N ARG A 62 -17.58 -18.03 1.03
CA ARG A 62 -17.79 -19.43 1.41
C ARG A 62 -17.50 -19.73 2.88
N ALA A 63 -16.61 -18.95 3.50
CA ALA A 63 -16.26 -19.11 4.91
C ALA A 63 -17.17 -18.31 5.87
N ILE A 64 -18.01 -17.41 5.35
CA ILE A 64 -18.96 -16.63 6.17
C ILE A 64 -20.23 -17.45 6.38
N LYS A 65 -20.72 -17.51 7.63
CA LYS A 65 -22.00 -18.18 7.93
C LYS A 65 -23.16 -17.45 7.24
N PRO A 66 -24.20 -18.15 6.76
CA PRO A 66 -25.38 -17.50 6.18
C PRO A 66 -26.10 -16.53 7.11
N THR A 67 -25.93 -16.71 8.42
CA THR A 67 -26.53 -15.86 9.46
C THR A 67 -25.69 -14.65 9.84
N SER A 68 -24.43 -14.59 9.38
CA SER A 68 -23.53 -13.49 9.71
C SER A 68 -23.77 -12.28 8.82
N LYS A 69 -23.53 -11.10 9.37
CA LYS A 69 -23.49 -9.85 8.60
C LYS A 69 -22.11 -9.69 7.95
N PHE A 70 -22.10 -9.32 6.68
CA PHE A 70 -20.88 -9.01 5.96
C PHE A 70 -20.86 -7.54 5.54
N ILE A 71 -19.85 -6.80 5.98
CA ILE A 71 -19.67 -5.37 5.69
C ILE A 71 -18.38 -5.23 4.91
N MET A 72 -18.47 -4.63 3.73
CA MET A 72 -17.36 -4.35 2.85
C MET A 72 -17.04 -2.85 2.86
N VAL A 73 -15.78 -2.50 3.06
CA VAL A 73 -15.28 -1.13 3.05
C VAL A 73 -14.15 -1.04 2.02
N GLY A 74 -14.11 0.03 1.25
CA GLY A 74 -13.04 0.22 0.26
C GLY A 74 -13.33 1.38 -0.67
N ASP A 75 -12.36 1.69 -1.51
CA ASP A 75 -12.44 2.77 -2.49
C ASP A 75 -12.43 2.16 -3.91
N SER A 76 -13.56 2.24 -4.60
CA SER A 76 -13.72 1.72 -5.96
C SER A 76 -12.91 2.48 -7.02
N ASN A 77 -12.35 3.64 -6.66
CA ASN A 77 -11.53 4.47 -7.54
C ASN A 77 -10.02 4.21 -7.37
N GLN A 78 -9.63 3.45 -6.34
CA GLN A 78 -8.26 2.98 -6.20
C GLN A 78 -7.91 1.90 -7.24
N LEU A 79 -6.61 1.61 -7.37
CA LEU A 79 -6.16 0.54 -8.27
C LEU A 79 -6.83 -0.79 -7.91
N PRO A 80 -7.29 -1.55 -8.92
CA PRO A 80 -7.90 -2.86 -8.69
C PRO A 80 -6.88 -3.88 -8.19
N SER A 81 -7.39 -5.04 -7.77
CA SER A 81 -6.56 -6.19 -7.39
C SER A 81 -5.63 -6.63 -8.53
N VAL A 82 -4.48 -7.21 -8.18
CA VAL A 82 -3.56 -7.82 -9.16
C VAL A 82 -4.17 -9.10 -9.77
N GLY A 83 -4.98 -9.83 -8.98
CA GLY A 83 -5.73 -10.99 -9.46
C GLY A 83 -6.95 -10.59 -10.29
N ALA A 84 -7.56 -11.57 -10.96
CA ALA A 84 -8.69 -11.34 -11.85
C ALA A 84 -9.96 -10.87 -11.11
N GLY A 85 -10.65 -9.90 -11.70
CA GLY A 85 -11.92 -9.34 -11.23
C GLY A 85 -11.79 -8.02 -10.49
N ASN A 86 -12.78 -7.15 -10.64
CA ASN A 86 -12.92 -5.87 -9.94
C ASN A 86 -14.14 -5.92 -9.01
N VAL A 87 -14.03 -6.81 -8.01
CA VAL A 87 -15.17 -7.25 -7.20
C VAL A 87 -15.92 -6.09 -6.55
N LEU A 88 -15.22 -5.15 -5.91
CA LEU A 88 -15.88 -4.03 -5.22
C LEU A 88 -16.66 -3.16 -6.20
N LYS A 89 -16.03 -2.78 -7.31
CA LYS A 89 -16.65 -1.93 -8.34
C LYS A 89 -17.84 -2.63 -9.00
N ASP A 90 -17.71 -3.92 -9.31
CA ASP A 90 -18.77 -4.72 -9.94
C ASP A 90 -19.96 -4.89 -8.99
N LEU A 91 -19.73 -5.11 -7.70
CA LEU A 91 -20.79 -5.21 -6.69
C LEU A 91 -21.53 -3.88 -6.52
N ILE A 92 -20.83 -2.76 -6.49
CA ILE A 92 -21.45 -1.43 -6.43
C ILE A 92 -22.29 -1.18 -7.69
N ALA A 93 -21.72 -1.44 -8.87
CA ALA A 93 -22.40 -1.23 -10.15
C ALA A 93 -23.62 -2.15 -10.36
N SER A 94 -23.65 -3.31 -9.73
CA SER A 94 -24.80 -4.24 -9.82
C SER A 94 -26.05 -3.73 -9.09
N HIS A 95 -25.89 -2.81 -8.15
CA HIS A 95 -26.96 -2.32 -7.24
C HIS A 95 -27.69 -3.44 -6.45
N TYR A 96 -27.10 -4.63 -6.41
CA TYR A 96 -27.70 -5.79 -5.72
C TYR A 96 -27.48 -5.73 -4.20
N ILE A 97 -26.37 -5.11 -3.78
CA ILE A 97 -26.04 -4.93 -2.37
C ILE A 97 -26.22 -3.46 -2.00
N PRO A 98 -26.92 -3.16 -0.89
CA PRO A 98 -27.02 -1.79 -0.39
C PRO A 98 -25.64 -1.17 -0.18
N SER A 99 -25.40 -0.02 -0.75
CA SER A 99 -24.12 0.69 -0.64
C SER A 99 -24.33 2.14 -0.21
N VAL A 100 -23.37 2.64 0.56
CA VAL A 100 -23.27 4.06 0.93
C VAL A 100 -21.94 4.58 0.42
N GLU A 101 -21.99 5.61 -0.40
CA GLU A 101 -20.82 6.27 -0.94
C GLU A 101 -20.57 7.59 -0.23
N LEU A 102 -19.37 7.76 0.32
CA LEU A 102 -18.95 9.00 0.95
C LEU A 102 -18.40 9.93 -0.13
N LYS A 103 -19.20 10.93 -0.55
CA LYS A 103 -18.87 11.85 -1.66
C LYS A 103 -18.36 13.20 -1.19
N GLU A 104 -18.62 13.56 0.07
CA GLU A 104 -18.27 14.89 0.56
C GLU A 104 -16.77 14.99 0.86
N ILE A 105 -16.12 15.91 0.17
CA ILE A 105 -14.74 16.32 0.47
C ILE A 105 -14.82 17.40 1.54
N PHE A 106 -14.20 17.19 2.69
CA PHE A 106 -14.11 18.23 3.70
C PHE A 106 -13.47 19.47 3.12
N ARG A 107 -14.00 20.64 3.51
CA ARG A 107 -13.59 21.96 2.98
C ARG A 107 -12.06 22.18 3.00
N GLN A 108 -11.36 21.67 4.00
CA GLN A 108 -9.91 21.74 4.09
C GLN A 108 -9.21 20.87 3.01
N ALA A 109 -9.74 19.69 2.75
CA ALA A 109 -9.21 18.79 1.71
C ALA A 109 -9.49 19.31 0.30
N ALA A 110 -10.56 20.09 0.09
CA ALA A 110 -10.87 20.71 -1.19
C ALA A 110 -9.85 21.81 -1.61
N GLN A 111 -9.03 22.30 -0.69
CA GLN A 111 -7.93 23.22 -1.01
C GLN A 111 -6.64 22.50 -1.41
N SER A 112 -6.52 21.20 -1.14
CA SER A 112 -5.38 20.38 -1.53
C SER A 112 -5.42 20.06 -3.01
N LEU A 113 -4.35 20.38 -3.74
CA LEU A 113 -4.22 20.04 -5.15
C LEU A 113 -4.00 18.54 -5.35
N ILE A 114 -3.44 17.84 -4.36
CA ILE A 114 -3.36 16.37 -4.35
C ILE A 114 -4.76 15.78 -4.44
N VAL A 115 -5.69 16.25 -3.60
CA VAL A 115 -7.06 15.74 -3.54
C VAL A 115 -7.85 16.13 -4.81
N THR A 116 -7.78 17.39 -5.22
CA THR A 116 -8.51 17.84 -6.41
C THR A 116 -7.98 17.18 -7.68
N ASN A 117 -6.68 16.99 -7.83
CA ASN A 117 -6.11 16.26 -8.96
C ASN A 117 -6.49 14.76 -8.94
N ALA A 118 -6.56 14.11 -7.79
CA ALA A 118 -7.04 12.73 -7.70
C ALA A 118 -8.48 12.62 -8.23
N HIS A 119 -9.39 13.53 -7.84
CA HIS A 119 -10.75 13.56 -8.36
C HIS A 119 -10.83 13.86 -9.87
N ARG A 120 -10.01 14.78 -10.37
CA ARG A 120 -9.91 15.05 -11.80
C ARG A 120 -9.52 13.80 -12.58
N ILE A 121 -8.49 13.08 -12.12
CA ILE A 121 -8.02 11.84 -12.75
C ILE A 121 -9.12 10.78 -12.76
N VAL A 122 -9.82 10.58 -11.64
CA VAL A 122 -10.94 9.64 -11.54
C VAL A 122 -12.06 9.97 -12.52
N ASN A 123 -12.33 11.25 -12.75
CA ASN A 123 -13.34 11.74 -13.70
C ASN A 123 -12.84 11.73 -15.16
N GLY A 124 -11.61 11.30 -15.42
CA GLY A 124 -11.02 11.32 -16.76
C GLY A 124 -10.55 12.71 -17.23
N GLU A 125 -10.41 13.65 -16.31
CA GLU A 125 -9.90 14.99 -16.57
C GLU A 125 -8.39 15.06 -16.39
N PHE A 126 -7.74 16.00 -17.10
CA PHE A 126 -6.32 16.27 -16.88
C PHE A 126 -6.09 16.94 -15.51
N PRO A 127 -5.09 16.44 -14.73
CA PRO A 127 -4.69 17.10 -13.49
C PRO A 127 -4.04 18.47 -13.76
N VAL A 128 -4.09 19.35 -12.78
CA VAL A 128 -3.35 20.61 -12.78
C VAL A 128 -1.90 20.32 -12.46
N LEU A 129 -0.98 20.65 -13.37
CA LEU A 129 0.45 20.29 -13.28
C LEU A 129 1.38 21.50 -13.12
N ASP A 130 0.89 22.71 -13.33
CA ASP A 130 1.65 23.96 -13.40
C ASP A 130 1.54 24.84 -12.14
N ASP A 131 0.71 24.48 -11.18
CA ASP A 131 0.63 25.16 -9.89
C ASP A 131 1.84 24.82 -9.03
N ARG A 132 2.57 25.84 -8.58
CA ARG A 132 3.78 25.72 -7.73
C ARG A 132 3.56 26.24 -6.32
N GLN A 133 2.36 26.65 -5.97
CA GLN A 133 2.05 27.27 -4.67
C GLN A 133 1.22 26.34 -3.77
N ASN A 134 1.00 25.09 -4.20
CA ASN A 134 0.16 24.12 -3.52
C ASN A 134 0.98 22.90 -3.03
N ASP A 135 0.31 21.80 -2.69
CA ASP A 135 0.87 20.58 -2.14
C ASP A 135 1.19 19.49 -3.19
N PHE A 136 0.89 19.72 -4.48
CA PHE A 136 1.17 18.82 -5.60
C PHE A 136 2.12 19.46 -6.60
N PHE A 137 3.25 18.79 -6.89
CA PHE A 137 4.27 19.29 -7.82
C PHE A 137 4.53 18.26 -8.91
N PHE A 138 4.48 18.67 -10.17
CA PHE A 138 4.84 17.85 -11.31
C PHE A 138 6.17 18.30 -11.90
N MET A 139 7.12 17.36 -12.05
CA MET A 139 8.43 17.63 -12.64
C MET A 139 8.62 16.71 -13.84
N ASN A 140 8.53 17.25 -15.05
CA ASN A 140 8.68 16.47 -16.28
C ASN A 140 10.13 16.10 -16.51
N LYS A 141 10.42 14.79 -16.51
CA LYS A 141 11.71 14.18 -16.88
C LYS A 141 11.45 12.96 -17.76
N SER A 142 12.24 12.83 -18.84
CA SER A 142 12.04 11.75 -19.82
C SER A 142 13.07 10.61 -19.68
N LEU A 143 14.26 10.89 -19.14
CA LEU A 143 15.30 9.89 -18.95
C LEU A 143 15.26 9.34 -17.52
N GLU A 144 15.34 8.02 -17.38
CA GLU A 144 15.37 7.36 -16.07
C GLU A 144 16.52 7.84 -15.18
N SER A 145 17.68 8.14 -15.79
CA SER A 145 18.83 8.72 -15.09
C SER A 145 18.51 10.06 -14.44
N ASP A 146 17.83 10.94 -15.19
CA ASP A 146 17.46 12.27 -14.70
C ASP A 146 16.40 12.20 -13.61
N ILE A 147 15.48 11.21 -13.72
CA ILE A 147 14.49 10.93 -12.68
C ILE A 147 15.19 10.49 -11.39
N ALA A 148 16.14 9.54 -11.49
CA ALA A 148 16.87 9.02 -10.33
C ALA A 148 17.66 10.13 -9.63
N GLU A 149 18.41 10.93 -10.41
CA GLU A 149 19.17 12.06 -9.87
C GLU A 149 18.27 13.10 -9.17
N LEU A 150 17.15 13.45 -9.82
CA LEU A 150 16.17 14.37 -9.23
C LEU A 150 15.59 13.85 -7.93
N VAL A 151 15.20 12.57 -7.86
CA VAL A 151 14.68 11.93 -6.64
C VAL A 151 15.70 12.01 -5.51
N ILE A 152 16.97 11.69 -5.79
CA ILE A 152 18.03 11.77 -4.78
C ILE A 152 18.22 13.21 -4.29
N GLN A 153 18.26 14.18 -5.22
CA GLN A 153 18.40 15.60 -4.87
C GLN A 153 17.22 16.10 -4.03
N LEU A 154 15.99 15.69 -4.37
CA LEU A 154 14.80 16.02 -3.62
C LEU A 154 14.86 15.45 -2.20
N ALA A 155 15.17 14.16 -2.06
CA ALA A 155 15.18 13.48 -0.78
C ALA A 155 16.33 13.94 0.13
N LYS A 156 17.53 14.17 -0.45
CA LYS A 156 18.72 14.52 0.32
C LYS A 156 18.79 15.98 0.75
N GLN A 157 18.32 16.89 -0.12
CA GLN A 157 18.59 18.30 0.05
C GLN A 157 17.35 19.18 -0.07
N ARG A 158 16.67 19.18 -1.22
CA ARG A 158 15.65 20.20 -1.50
C ARG A 158 14.45 20.17 -0.57
N LEU A 159 13.90 18.99 -0.28
CA LEU A 159 12.76 18.86 0.65
C LEU A 159 13.19 19.12 2.09
N PRO A 160 14.32 18.58 2.60
CA PRO A 160 14.86 18.96 3.89
C PRO A 160 15.09 20.46 4.05
N ASP A 161 15.77 21.08 3.08
CA ASP A 161 16.10 22.51 3.16
C ASP A 161 14.85 23.42 3.10
N THR A 162 13.82 23.01 2.35
CA THR A 162 12.61 23.81 2.15
C THR A 162 11.59 23.64 3.25
N TYR A 163 11.41 22.42 3.75
CA TYR A 163 10.32 22.06 4.66
C TYR A 163 10.80 21.56 6.03
N GLY A 164 12.10 21.38 6.23
CA GLY A 164 12.66 20.81 7.46
C GLY A 164 12.41 19.30 7.62
N PHE A 165 12.09 18.60 6.55
CA PHE A 165 11.81 17.16 6.59
C PHE A 165 13.07 16.35 6.88
N SER A 166 12.94 15.32 7.72
CA SER A 166 13.94 14.26 7.84
C SER A 166 13.96 13.42 6.57
N PRO A 167 15.11 13.30 5.86
CA PRO A 167 15.19 12.48 4.64
C PRO A 167 14.76 11.03 4.83
N ILE A 168 14.96 10.49 6.02
CA ILE A 168 14.70 9.08 6.33
C ILE A 168 13.30 8.90 6.93
N ASP A 169 12.88 9.77 7.85
CA ASP A 169 11.64 9.58 8.59
C ASP A 169 10.42 10.12 7.83
N ASP A 170 10.54 11.31 7.23
CA ASP A 170 9.40 12.06 6.68
C ASP A 170 9.22 11.86 5.17
N ILE A 171 10.24 11.35 4.46
CA ILE A 171 10.20 11.21 3.01
C ILE A 171 10.01 9.75 2.61
N GLN A 172 9.04 9.50 1.72
CA GLN A 172 8.81 8.19 1.11
C GLN A 172 8.81 8.30 -0.41
N VAL A 173 9.71 7.52 -1.05
CA VAL A 173 9.77 7.41 -2.52
C VAL A 173 8.94 6.21 -2.97
N LEU A 174 8.00 6.43 -3.90
CA LEU A 174 7.20 5.39 -4.52
C LEU A 174 7.60 5.24 -5.98
N CYS A 175 7.82 4.01 -6.43
CA CYS A 175 8.21 3.69 -7.81
C CYS A 175 7.19 2.74 -8.43
N PRO A 176 6.81 2.94 -9.70
CA PRO A 176 5.89 2.03 -10.40
C PRO A 176 6.54 0.69 -10.76
N THR A 177 7.89 0.64 -10.83
CA THR A 177 8.64 -0.56 -11.23
C THR A 177 9.72 -0.94 -10.24
N LYS A 178 10.16 -2.20 -10.29
CA LYS A 178 11.29 -2.71 -9.49
C LYS A 178 12.62 -2.56 -10.22
N MET A 179 12.62 -2.63 -11.55
CA MET A 179 13.79 -2.64 -12.41
C MET A 179 13.96 -1.27 -13.09
N GLY A 180 15.15 -1.03 -13.64
CA GLY A 180 15.53 0.23 -14.27
C GLY A 180 16.20 1.19 -13.29
N MET A 181 16.77 2.28 -13.82
CA MET A 181 17.50 3.27 -13.02
C MET A 181 16.58 4.05 -12.06
N ALA A 182 15.32 4.26 -12.45
CA ALA A 182 14.27 4.85 -11.61
C ALA A 182 13.44 3.79 -10.86
N GLY A 183 13.82 2.51 -10.90
CA GLY A 183 13.17 1.42 -10.19
C GLY A 183 13.65 1.29 -8.74
N THR A 184 12.83 0.62 -7.89
CA THR A 184 13.12 0.53 -6.45
C THR A 184 14.47 -0.09 -6.13
N LYS A 185 14.96 -1.07 -6.92
CA LYS A 185 16.25 -1.72 -6.64
C LYS A 185 17.42 -0.76 -6.76
N GLU A 186 17.47 0.02 -7.84
CA GLU A 186 18.58 0.93 -8.08
C GLU A 186 18.46 2.19 -7.21
N LEU A 187 17.24 2.75 -7.09
CA LEU A 187 17.01 3.91 -6.22
C LEU A 187 17.32 3.62 -4.76
N ASN A 188 17.05 2.44 -4.24
CA ASN A 188 17.42 2.08 -2.88
C ASN A 188 18.94 2.11 -2.66
N LYS A 189 19.74 1.61 -3.61
CA LYS A 189 21.21 1.67 -3.52
C LYS A 189 21.72 3.11 -3.53
N GLN A 190 21.19 3.91 -4.45
CA GLN A 190 21.62 5.29 -4.61
C GLN A 190 21.19 6.16 -3.43
N LEU A 191 19.96 6.00 -2.95
CA LEU A 191 19.45 6.69 -1.75
C LEU A 191 20.21 6.26 -0.49
N GLN A 192 20.51 4.97 -0.30
CA GLN A 192 21.35 4.51 0.81
C GLN A 192 22.73 5.17 0.76
N SER A 193 23.38 5.19 -0.40
CA SER A 193 24.68 5.82 -0.56
C SER A 193 24.65 7.34 -0.30
N ALA A 194 23.55 7.99 -0.65
CA ALA A 194 23.40 9.44 -0.50
C ALA A 194 22.98 9.87 0.92
N LEU A 195 22.12 9.10 1.59
CA LEU A 195 21.53 9.44 2.88
C LEU A 195 22.21 8.74 4.06
N ASN A 196 22.71 7.53 3.85
CA ASN A 196 23.37 6.71 4.87
C ASN A 196 24.68 6.11 4.32
N PRO A 197 25.71 6.93 4.01
CA PRO A 197 26.98 6.45 3.47
C PRO A 197 27.70 5.51 4.45
N PRO A 198 28.58 4.60 3.92
CA PRO A 198 29.38 3.73 4.76
C PRO A 198 30.31 4.54 5.68
N SER A 199 30.52 4.06 6.88
CA SER A 199 31.50 4.62 7.82
C SER A 199 32.04 3.51 8.73
N GLN A 200 33.22 3.77 9.37
CA GLN A 200 33.86 2.80 10.27
C GLN A 200 33.00 2.42 11.49
N ASN A 201 32.07 3.29 11.87
CA ASN A 201 31.21 3.08 13.03
C ASN A 201 29.84 2.43 12.70
N LYS A 202 29.61 2.05 11.44
CA LYS A 202 28.35 1.42 10.99
C LYS A 202 28.60 -0.03 10.63
N ALA A 203 27.89 -0.93 11.26
CA ALA A 203 27.89 -2.34 10.87
C ALA A 203 27.15 -2.51 9.53
N GLU A 204 27.64 -3.43 8.73
CA GLU A 204 27.04 -3.83 7.46
C GLU A 204 26.80 -5.33 7.41
N LEU A 205 25.64 -5.71 6.88
CA LEU A 205 25.29 -7.09 6.58
C LEU A 205 24.93 -7.21 5.10
N LYS A 206 25.68 -8.00 4.37
CA LYS A 206 25.36 -8.33 2.97
C LYS A 206 24.45 -9.54 2.93
N PHE A 207 23.31 -9.39 2.31
CA PHE A 207 22.36 -10.49 2.07
C PHE A 207 21.97 -10.50 0.58
N PHE A 208 22.44 -11.51 -0.16
CA PHE A 208 22.40 -11.53 -1.64
C PHE A 208 23.01 -10.25 -2.24
N ASP A 209 22.22 -9.51 -3.01
CA ASP A 209 22.63 -8.27 -3.70
C ASP A 209 22.34 -7.00 -2.90
N VAL A 210 21.83 -7.14 -1.66
CA VAL A 210 21.46 -6.03 -0.79
C VAL A 210 22.47 -5.92 0.35
N ILE A 211 22.92 -4.71 0.63
CA ILE A 211 23.71 -4.38 1.82
C ILE A 211 22.79 -3.64 2.78
N PHE A 212 22.61 -4.21 3.97
CA PHE A 212 21.95 -3.54 5.08
C PHE A 212 22.99 -2.87 5.96
N ARG A 213 22.76 -1.64 6.36
CA ARG A 213 23.70 -0.83 7.14
C ARG A 213 22.99 -0.21 8.34
N THR A 214 23.66 -0.14 9.47
CA THR A 214 23.14 0.53 10.66
C THR A 214 22.63 1.92 10.33
N GLY A 215 21.37 2.20 10.67
CA GLY A 215 20.65 3.44 10.34
C GLY A 215 19.84 3.39 9.04
N ASP A 216 19.83 2.26 8.33
CA ASP A 216 18.93 2.10 7.18
C ASP A 216 17.47 1.98 7.63
N LYS A 217 16.58 2.69 6.95
CA LYS A 217 15.14 2.48 7.02
C LYS A 217 14.78 1.25 6.17
N VAL A 218 14.14 0.28 6.78
CA VAL A 218 13.78 -0.99 6.13
C VAL A 218 12.29 -1.26 6.25
N MET A 219 11.75 -2.02 5.31
CA MET A 219 10.35 -2.45 5.34
C MET A 219 10.28 -3.98 5.31
N GLN A 220 9.48 -4.53 6.19
CA GLN A 220 9.17 -5.96 6.16
C GLN A 220 8.37 -6.31 4.91
N THR A 221 8.83 -7.28 4.12
CA THR A 221 8.20 -7.67 2.86
C THR A 221 7.34 -8.94 2.95
N LYS A 222 7.39 -9.64 4.10
CA LYS A 222 6.59 -10.85 4.36
C LYS A 222 6.04 -10.81 5.77
N ASN A 223 4.84 -11.37 5.96
CA ASN A 223 4.28 -11.51 7.30
C ASN A 223 5.09 -12.53 8.13
N MET A 224 5.48 -12.13 9.33
CA MET A 224 6.05 -12.97 10.39
C MET A 224 5.11 -12.98 11.60
N GLU A 225 5.44 -13.71 12.66
CA GLU A 225 4.58 -13.79 13.85
C GLU A 225 4.37 -12.43 14.52
N THR A 226 5.44 -11.66 14.65
CA THR A 226 5.44 -10.36 15.38
C THR A 226 5.48 -9.14 14.47
N VAL A 227 5.84 -9.31 13.18
CA VAL A 227 6.02 -8.20 12.22
C VAL A 227 5.23 -8.48 10.96
N SER A 228 4.48 -7.51 10.50
CA SER A 228 3.62 -7.61 9.32
C SER A 228 4.31 -7.07 8.06
N ASN A 229 3.87 -7.57 6.90
CA ASN A 229 4.26 -6.97 5.63
C ASN A 229 3.86 -5.48 5.61
N GLY A 230 4.80 -4.61 5.25
CA GLY A 230 4.64 -3.16 5.25
C GLY A 230 5.08 -2.47 6.55
N ASP A 231 5.37 -3.20 7.64
CA ASP A 231 5.94 -2.61 8.84
C ASP A 231 7.33 -2.02 8.54
N ILE A 232 7.55 -0.80 9.01
CA ILE A 232 8.81 -0.08 8.84
C ILE A 232 9.63 -0.19 10.13
N GLY A 233 10.93 -0.34 9.99
CA GLY A 233 11.88 -0.37 11.07
C GLY A 233 13.24 0.17 10.64
N PHE A 234 14.22 0.08 11.54
CA PHE A 234 15.59 0.53 11.30
C PHE A 234 16.58 -0.60 11.62
N VAL A 235 17.68 -0.63 10.87
CA VAL A 235 18.79 -1.54 11.11
C VAL A 235 19.68 -1.04 12.24
#